data_d364610006372e7695542d06dd6ce847
#
_entry.id   d364610006372e7695542d06dd6ce847
#
_cell.length_a   1.000
_cell.length_b   1.000
_cell.length_c   1.000
_cell.angle_alpha   90.00
_cell.angle_beta   90.00
_cell.angle_gamma   90.00
#
_symmetry.space_group_name_H-M   'P 1'
#
loop_
_entity.id
_entity.type
_entity.pdbx_description
1 polymer ?
#
loop_
_entity_poly.entity_id
_entity_poly.type
_entity_poly.pdbx_seq_one_letter_code
_entity_poly.pdbx_strand_id
1 'polypeptide(L)'
;LMGGYEIIDLASLLIDKRLVKRLGGSNWKTDRIEAANIWAKEHGRAPFEISEIQWSLAHCTPRTWGDDTLVCMTEEERMWYEKQNMPVMCFAPQAKGLFSKLLAGKEETLSTTAKRRFLTTENLALAPKVQALCQRLQVSPAAVAMAYLTSQKNPTIAIAGSSRIEQITETLGGADLTLTEEDLLFLQS
;
A
#
# COMPACT_ATOMS: atom_id res chain seq x y z
N LEU A 1 -14.04 11.41 19.34
CA LEU A 1 -12.78 11.02 18.73
C LEU A 1 -11.75 12.11 19.00
N MET A 2 -10.58 11.76 19.54
CA MET A 2 -9.48 12.72 19.74
C MET A 2 -9.11 13.38 18.41
N GLY A 3 -8.86 14.69 18.45
CA GLY A 3 -8.38 15.43 17.28
C GLY A 3 -6.98 14.96 16.85
N GLY A 4 -6.59 15.22 15.60
CA GLY A 4 -5.29 14.82 15.08
C GLY A 4 -4.11 15.39 15.90
N TYR A 5 -4.24 16.62 16.38
CA TYR A 5 -3.24 17.30 17.20
C TYR A 5 -3.10 16.70 18.61
N GLU A 6 -4.18 16.24 19.23
CA GLU A 6 -4.13 15.57 20.55
C GLU A 6 -3.35 14.25 20.46
N ILE A 7 -3.55 13.50 19.39
CA ILE A 7 -2.85 12.23 19.17
C ILE A 7 -1.35 12.46 18.93
N ILE A 8 -0.99 13.43 18.09
CA ILE A 8 0.41 13.69 17.78
C ILE A 8 1.16 14.29 18.97
N ASP A 9 0.48 15.10 19.82
CA ASP A 9 1.04 15.61 21.07
C ASP A 9 1.37 14.48 22.04
N LEU A 10 0.42 13.58 22.29
CA LEU A 10 0.65 12.39 23.13
C LEU A 10 1.74 11.49 22.56
N ALA A 11 1.75 11.24 21.24
CA ALA A 11 2.74 10.40 20.60
C ALA A 11 4.15 11.02 20.71
N SER A 12 4.25 12.36 20.64
CA SER A 12 5.53 13.07 20.79
C SER A 12 6.18 12.85 22.16
N LEU A 13 5.39 12.58 23.22
CA LEU A 13 5.93 12.23 24.53
C LEU A 13 6.78 10.95 24.50
N LEU A 14 6.53 10.05 23.56
CA LEU A 14 7.34 8.83 23.39
C LEU A 14 8.72 9.17 22.84
N ILE A 15 8.80 10.18 21.96
CA ILE A 15 10.07 10.72 21.45
C ILE A 15 10.83 11.41 22.60
N ASP A 16 10.15 12.29 23.35
CA ASP A 16 10.76 13.02 24.47
C ASP A 16 11.33 12.08 25.54
N LYS A 17 10.64 10.98 25.80
CA LYS A 17 11.08 9.91 26.70
C LYS A 17 12.11 8.95 26.06
N ARG A 18 12.50 9.15 24.82
CA ARG A 18 13.44 8.29 24.06
C ARG A 18 12.99 6.83 23.94
N LEU A 19 11.69 6.56 23.99
CA LEU A 19 11.12 5.23 23.85
C LEU A 19 10.99 4.83 22.37
N VAL A 20 10.82 5.81 21.49
CA VAL A 20 10.78 5.62 20.03
C VAL A 20 11.62 6.70 19.36
N LYS A 21 12.02 6.48 18.11
CA LYS A 21 12.85 7.43 17.34
C LYS A 21 12.01 8.26 16.37
N ARG A 22 10.92 7.72 15.86
CA ARG A 22 10.07 8.33 14.84
C ARG A 22 8.62 7.95 15.06
N LEU A 23 7.71 8.75 14.54
CA LEU A 23 6.27 8.53 14.61
C LEU A 23 5.71 8.22 13.23
N GLY A 24 4.67 7.40 13.18
CA GLY A 24 3.90 7.13 11.97
C GLY A 24 2.41 7.06 12.25
N GLY A 25 1.61 7.36 11.21
CA GLY A 25 0.15 7.27 11.26
C GLY A 25 -0.35 6.06 10.47
N SER A 26 -1.23 5.23 11.06
CA SER A 26 -1.89 4.15 10.35
C SER A 26 -3.35 4.50 10.07
N ASN A 27 -3.78 4.32 8.81
CA ASN A 27 -5.14 4.62 8.35
C ASN A 27 -5.57 6.09 8.62
N TRP A 28 -4.66 7.02 8.41
CA TRP A 28 -4.95 8.44 8.39
C TRP A 28 -5.00 8.96 6.95
N LYS A 29 -5.99 9.77 6.64
CA LYS A 29 -6.03 10.51 5.37
C LYS A 29 -4.95 11.57 5.34
N THR A 30 -4.48 11.92 4.15
CA THR A 30 -3.38 12.87 3.94
C THR A 30 -3.68 14.26 4.49
N ASP A 31 -4.90 14.76 4.38
CA ASP A 31 -5.34 16.04 4.96
C ASP A 31 -5.20 16.05 6.49
N ARG A 32 -5.52 14.93 7.13
CA ARG A 32 -5.37 14.79 8.58
C ARG A 32 -3.91 14.68 9.01
N ILE A 33 -3.06 13.98 8.24
CA ILE A 33 -1.61 13.91 8.49
C ILE A 33 -1.01 15.31 8.34
N GLU A 34 -1.36 16.02 7.28
CA GLU A 34 -0.86 17.37 7.02
C GLU A 34 -1.22 18.34 8.14
N ALA A 35 -2.49 18.36 8.55
CA ALA A 35 -2.95 19.21 9.65
C ALA A 35 -2.22 18.89 10.96
N ALA A 36 -2.03 17.59 11.29
CA ALA A 36 -1.30 17.17 12.48
C ALA A 36 0.17 17.58 12.41
N ASN A 37 0.82 17.45 11.25
CA ASN A 37 2.23 17.81 11.07
C ASN A 37 2.46 19.32 11.11
N ILE A 38 1.52 20.13 10.56
CA ILE A 38 1.55 21.59 10.70
C ILE A 38 1.47 21.97 12.17
N TRP A 39 0.50 21.42 12.89
CA TRP A 39 0.34 21.68 14.33
C TRP A 39 1.60 21.26 15.13
N ALA A 40 2.15 20.08 14.84
CA ALA A 40 3.36 19.59 15.51
C ALA A 40 4.54 20.55 15.32
N LYS A 41 4.75 21.05 14.09
CA LYS A 41 5.79 22.03 13.77
C LYS A 41 5.62 23.33 14.56
N GLU A 42 4.39 23.85 14.65
CA GLU A 42 4.09 25.09 15.36
C GLU A 42 4.30 24.98 16.89
N HIS A 43 4.14 23.75 17.42
CA HIS A 43 4.24 23.49 18.86
C HIS A 43 5.53 22.78 19.30
N GLY A 44 6.53 22.69 18.40
CA GLY A 44 7.81 22.05 18.70
C GLY A 44 7.69 20.55 19.00
N ARG A 45 6.71 19.88 18.36
CA ARG A 45 6.46 18.45 18.49
C ARG A 45 7.00 17.66 17.30
N ALA A 46 7.22 16.35 17.51
CA ALA A 46 7.64 15.45 16.44
C ALA A 46 6.50 15.17 15.45
N PRO A 47 6.72 15.30 14.12
CA PRO A 47 5.71 15.01 13.12
C PRO A 47 5.58 13.51 12.88
N PHE A 48 4.51 13.11 12.18
CA PHE A 48 4.47 11.81 11.52
C PHE A 48 5.40 11.83 10.29
N GLU A 49 6.31 10.88 10.23
CA GLU A 49 7.33 10.75 9.18
C GLU A 49 7.03 9.62 8.20
N ILE A 50 6.06 8.76 8.50
CA ILE A 50 5.64 7.62 7.69
C ILE A 50 4.15 7.38 7.85
N SER A 51 3.51 6.91 6.79
CA SER A 51 2.11 6.48 6.82
C SER A 51 1.99 4.99 6.55
N GLU A 52 0.99 4.33 7.17
CA GLU A 52 0.64 2.95 6.86
C GLU A 52 -0.81 2.88 6.41
N ILE A 53 -1.03 2.53 5.13
CA ILE A 53 -2.37 2.42 4.53
C ILE A 53 -2.47 1.19 3.63
N GLN A 54 -3.69 0.85 3.23
CA GLN A 54 -3.87 -0.16 2.20
C GLN A 54 -3.43 0.39 0.84
N TRP A 55 -2.42 -0.27 0.27
CA TRP A 55 -1.99 -0.03 -1.09
C TRP A 55 -1.51 -1.32 -1.74
N SER A 56 -2.03 -1.61 -2.90
CA SER A 56 -1.65 -2.75 -3.75
C SER A 56 -1.91 -2.40 -5.21
N LEU A 57 -1.38 -3.21 -6.11
CA LEU A 57 -1.75 -3.12 -7.52
C LEU A 57 -3.26 -3.33 -7.73
N ALA A 58 -3.88 -4.20 -6.93
CA ALA A 58 -5.33 -4.38 -6.96
C ALA A 58 -6.06 -3.22 -6.26
N HIS A 59 -7.07 -2.69 -6.90
CA HIS A 59 -7.93 -1.64 -6.33
C HIS A 59 -8.79 -2.20 -5.20
N CYS A 60 -8.93 -1.43 -4.15
CA CYS A 60 -9.96 -1.65 -3.14
C CYS A 60 -10.44 -0.32 -2.57
N THR A 61 -11.60 -0.36 -1.92
CA THR A 61 -12.20 0.80 -1.27
C THR A 61 -12.56 0.44 0.18
N PRO A 62 -12.78 1.41 1.06
CA PRO A 62 -13.33 1.15 2.40
C PRO A 62 -14.58 0.28 2.35
N ARG A 63 -15.46 0.53 1.37
CA ARG A 63 -16.70 -0.25 1.16
C ARG A 63 -16.41 -1.73 0.83
N THR A 64 -15.50 -2.01 -0.12
CA THR A 64 -15.17 -3.42 -0.47
C THR A 64 -14.39 -4.08 0.65
N TRP A 65 -13.62 -3.31 1.41
CA TRP A 65 -12.94 -3.82 2.60
C TRP A 65 -13.93 -4.16 3.73
N GLY A 66 -15.01 -3.39 3.84
CA GLY A 66 -16.02 -3.52 4.90
C GLY A 66 -15.62 -2.82 6.19
N ASP A 67 -14.86 -1.72 6.06
CA ASP A 67 -14.41 -0.88 7.18
C ASP A 67 -14.25 0.56 6.67
N ASP A 68 -15.17 1.44 7.04
CA ASP A 68 -15.18 2.82 6.60
C ASP A 68 -14.07 3.69 7.25
N THR A 69 -13.37 3.15 8.24
CA THR A 69 -12.23 3.81 8.87
C THR A 69 -10.91 3.52 8.15
N LEU A 70 -10.92 2.57 7.23
CA LEU A 70 -9.76 2.19 6.45
C LEU A 70 -9.43 3.26 5.40
N VAL A 71 -8.15 3.53 5.21
CA VAL A 71 -7.65 4.35 4.10
C VAL A 71 -7.06 3.43 3.04
N CYS A 72 -7.66 3.47 1.84
CA CYS A 72 -7.10 2.85 0.65
C CYS A 72 -6.43 3.93 -0.19
N MET A 73 -5.33 3.59 -0.87
CA MET A 73 -4.66 4.51 -1.77
C MET A 73 -5.60 4.93 -2.90
N THR A 74 -5.74 6.23 -3.08
CA THR A 74 -6.39 6.88 -4.21
C THR A 74 -5.35 7.66 -5.01
N GLU A 75 -5.72 8.15 -6.19
CA GLU A 75 -4.84 9.01 -6.99
C GLU A 75 -4.49 10.32 -6.24
N GLU A 76 -5.47 10.92 -5.54
CA GLU A 76 -5.28 12.12 -4.75
C GLU A 76 -4.27 11.88 -3.60
N GLU A 77 -4.44 10.78 -2.85
CA GLU A 77 -3.51 10.38 -1.80
C GLU A 77 -2.10 10.14 -2.38
N ARG A 78 -2.00 9.42 -3.51
CA ARG A 78 -0.73 9.13 -4.17
C ARG A 78 0.02 10.40 -4.56
N MET A 79 -0.68 11.36 -5.19
CA MET A 79 -0.09 12.66 -5.57
C MET A 79 0.42 13.43 -4.35
N TRP A 80 -0.32 13.40 -3.24
CA TRP A 80 0.12 14.03 -2.01
C TRP A 80 1.37 13.38 -1.44
N TYR A 81 1.43 12.03 -1.35
CA TYR A 81 2.61 11.32 -0.86
C TYR A 81 3.84 11.59 -1.74
N GLU A 82 3.68 11.60 -3.05
CA GLU A 82 4.76 11.95 -3.99
C GLU A 82 5.27 13.38 -3.74
N LYS A 83 4.37 14.36 -3.65
CA LYS A 83 4.71 15.76 -3.39
C LYS A 83 5.46 15.96 -2.06
N GLN A 84 5.03 15.26 -1.03
CA GLN A 84 5.66 15.34 0.30
C GLN A 84 6.89 14.45 0.43
N ASN A 85 7.16 13.58 -0.55
CA ASN A 85 8.17 12.53 -0.46
C ASN A 85 8.05 11.70 0.84
N MET A 86 6.80 11.50 1.29
CA MET A 86 6.51 10.81 2.53
C MET A 86 6.50 9.30 2.30
N PRO A 87 7.26 8.51 3.09
CA PRO A 87 7.26 7.06 2.99
C PRO A 87 5.88 6.46 3.31
N VAL A 88 5.49 5.43 2.56
CA VAL A 88 4.24 4.67 2.79
C VAL A 88 4.54 3.20 3.02
N MET A 89 4.08 2.67 4.15
CA MET A 89 4.02 1.24 4.42
C MET A 89 2.71 0.71 3.87
N CYS A 90 2.80 -0.26 2.97
CA CYS A 90 1.65 -0.79 2.22
C CYS A 90 1.23 -2.14 2.80
N PHE A 91 0.10 -2.22 3.51
CA PHE A 91 -0.42 -3.51 3.94
C PHE A 91 -1.31 -4.18 2.87
N ALA A 92 -1.40 -5.50 2.92
CA ALA A 92 -2.02 -6.33 1.89
C ALA A 92 -1.48 -6.07 0.47
N PRO A 93 -0.15 -5.93 0.26
CA PRO A 93 0.46 -5.46 -0.98
C PRO A 93 0.16 -6.35 -2.20
N GLN A 94 -0.13 -7.63 -1.98
CA GLN A 94 -0.45 -8.61 -3.03
C GLN A 94 -1.93 -8.97 -3.11
N ALA A 95 -2.81 -8.21 -2.44
CA ALA A 95 -4.26 -8.44 -2.45
C ALA A 95 -4.65 -9.91 -2.18
N LYS A 96 -3.97 -10.55 -1.22
CA LYS A 96 -4.14 -11.99 -0.88
C LYS A 96 -3.87 -12.96 -2.04
N GLY A 97 -2.96 -12.58 -2.93
CA GLY A 97 -2.57 -13.37 -4.09
C GLY A 97 -3.59 -13.34 -5.24
N LEU A 98 -4.35 -12.25 -5.36
CA LEU A 98 -5.41 -12.11 -6.37
C LEU A 98 -4.92 -12.47 -7.77
N PHE A 99 -3.92 -11.73 -8.29
CA PHE A 99 -3.48 -11.91 -9.67
C PHE A 99 -2.83 -13.28 -9.92
N SER A 100 -2.06 -13.81 -8.96
CA SER A 100 -1.50 -15.15 -9.06
C SER A 100 -2.59 -16.23 -9.20
N LYS A 101 -3.71 -16.08 -8.47
CA LYS A 101 -4.83 -17.01 -8.52
C LYS A 101 -5.69 -16.84 -9.76
N LEU A 102 -5.97 -15.60 -10.16
CA LEU A 102 -6.71 -15.30 -11.40
C LEU A 102 -5.99 -15.87 -12.63
N LEU A 103 -4.70 -15.59 -12.76
CA LEU A 103 -3.93 -16.03 -13.93
C LEU A 103 -3.64 -17.55 -13.94
N ALA A 104 -3.80 -18.21 -12.80
CA ALA A 104 -3.75 -19.66 -12.68
C ALA A 104 -5.12 -20.35 -12.85
N GLY A 105 -6.21 -19.59 -13.04
CA GLY A 105 -7.58 -20.13 -13.09
C GLY A 105 -8.00 -20.77 -11.77
N LYS A 106 -7.57 -20.19 -10.64
CA LYS A 106 -7.79 -20.70 -9.27
C LYS A 106 -8.47 -19.66 -8.36
N GLU A 107 -9.29 -18.78 -8.93
CA GLU A 107 -10.01 -17.74 -8.19
C GLU A 107 -10.97 -18.30 -7.13
N GLU A 108 -11.44 -19.54 -7.30
CA GLU A 108 -12.27 -20.24 -6.32
C GLU A 108 -11.54 -20.48 -5.00
N THR A 109 -10.18 -20.54 -5.04
CA THR A 109 -9.34 -20.71 -3.83
C THR A 109 -9.12 -19.41 -3.04
N LEU A 110 -9.60 -18.28 -3.55
CA LEU A 110 -9.64 -17.03 -2.77
C LEU A 110 -10.61 -17.19 -1.60
N SER A 111 -10.21 -16.74 -0.41
CA SER A 111 -11.12 -16.70 0.74
C SER A 111 -12.30 -15.77 0.46
N THR A 112 -13.42 -15.96 1.14
CA THR A 112 -14.61 -15.10 1.03
C THR A 112 -14.25 -13.62 1.25
N THR A 113 -13.38 -13.35 2.22
CA THR A 113 -12.91 -11.99 2.49
C THR A 113 -12.08 -11.43 1.33
N ALA A 114 -11.20 -12.23 0.74
CA ALA A 114 -10.38 -11.78 -0.40
C ALA A 114 -11.25 -11.52 -1.63
N LYS A 115 -12.25 -12.38 -1.90
CA LYS A 115 -13.22 -12.17 -2.97
C LYS A 115 -13.99 -10.87 -2.79
N ARG A 116 -14.55 -10.63 -1.60
CA ARG A 116 -15.27 -9.38 -1.31
C ARG A 116 -14.40 -8.14 -1.52
N ARG A 117 -13.14 -8.17 -1.06
CA ARG A 117 -12.23 -7.02 -1.09
C ARG A 117 -11.69 -6.72 -2.47
N PHE A 118 -11.33 -7.74 -3.23
CA PHE A 118 -10.48 -7.58 -4.40
C PHE A 118 -11.04 -8.21 -5.69
N LEU A 119 -12.02 -9.11 -5.64
CA LEU A 119 -12.57 -9.70 -6.86
C LEU A 119 -13.67 -8.78 -7.44
N THR A 120 -13.23 -7.64 -7.96
CA THR A 120 -14.06 -6.58 -8.56
C THR A 120 -13.90 -6.57 -10.08
N THR A 121 -14.85 -5.95 -10.78
CA THR A 121 -14.78 -5.78 -12.25
C THR A 121 -13.50 -5.06 -12.68
N GLU A 122 -13.06 -4.04 -11.91
CA GLU A 122 -11.84 -3.29 -12.18
C GLU A 122 -10.60 -4.18 -12.10
N ASN A 123 -10.49 -4.99 -11.05
CA ASN A 123 -9.36 -5.89 -10.87
C ASN A 123 -9.37 -7.06 -11.87
N LEU A 124 -10.55 -7.51 -12.30
CA LEU A 124 -10.66 -8.49 -13.39
C LEU A 124 -10.19 -7.90 -14.71
N ALA A 125 -10.53 -6.64 -15.01
CA ALA A 125 -10.05 -5.94 -16.20
C ALA A 125 -8.52 -5.66 -16.16
N LEU A 126 -7.92 -5.55 -14.98
CA LEU A 126 -6.49 -5.37 -14.80
C LEU A 126 -5.68 -6.66 -15.01
N ALA A 127 -6.27 -7.83 -14.79
CA ALA A 127 -5.58 -9.12 -14.86
C ALA A 127 -4.88 -9.38 -16.22
N PRO A 128 -5.46 -9.08 -17.40
CA PRO A 128 -4.76 -9.21 -18.68
C PRO A 128 -3.51 -8.34 -18.81
N LYS A 129 -3.51 -7.13 -18.24
CA LYS A 129 -2.34 -6.24 -18.23
C LYS A 129 -1.23 -6.81 -17.36
N VAL A 130 -1.57 -7.33 -16.18
CA VAL A 130 -0.62 -8.04 -15.32
C VAL A 130 -0.03 -9.24 -16.06
N GLN A 131 -0.85 -10.03 -16.77
CA GLN A 131 -0.38 -11.16 -17.56
C GLN A 131 0.59 -10.75 -18.66
N ALA A 132 0.30 -9.65 -19.39
CA ALA A 132 1.17 -9.13 -20.42
C ALA A 132 2.54 -8.73 -19.87
N LEU A 133 2.60 -8.06 -18.71
CA LEU A 133 3.84 -7.73 -18.04
C LEU A 133 4.60 -8.98 -17.55
N CYS A 134 3.90 -9.95 -16.98
CA CYS A 134 4.52 -11.22 -16.56
C CYS A 134 5.21 -11.92 -17.75
N GLN A 135 4.54 -11.95 -18.91
CA GLN A 135 5.09 -12.57 -20.13
C GLN A 135 6.28 -11.79 -20.70
N ARG A 136 6.18 -10.45 -20.75
CA ARG A 136 7.24 -9.60 -21.25
C ARG A 136 8.50 -9.60 -20.38
N LEU A 137 8.30 -9.55 -19.05
CA LEU A 137 9.38 -9.47 -18.08
C LEU A 137 9.85 -10.85 -17.59
N GLN A 138 9.16 -11.94 -17.96
CA GLN A 138 9.45 -13.32 -17.54
C GLN A 138 9.44 -13.46 -16.01
N VAL A 139 8.45 -12.85 -15.36
CA VAL A 139 8.29 -12.84 -13.89
C VAL A 139 6.89 -13.30 -13.47
N SER A 140 6.74 -13.64 -12.18
CA SER A 140 5.44 -14.03 -11.63
C SER A 140 4.50 -12.84 -11.41
N PRO A 141 3.17 -13.08 -11.33
CA PRO A 141 2.21 -12.05 -10.96
C PRO A 141 2.45 -11.47 -9.56
N ALA A 142 2.99 -12.27 -8.64
CA ALA A 142 3.37 -11.81 -7.33
C ALA A 142 4.54 -10.81 -7.39
N ALA A 143 5.53 -11.07 -8.25
CA ALA A 143 6.65 -10.18 -8.49
C ALA A 143 6.20 -8.85 -9.12
N VAL A 144 5.30 -8.87 -10.12
CA VAL A 144 4.72 -7.65 -10.70
C VAL A 144 3.97 -6.83 -9.65
N ALA A 145 3.14 -7.47 -8.81
CA ALA A 145 2.39 -6.79 -7.77
C ALA A 145 3.30 -6.13 -6.71
N MET A 146 4.42 -6.75 -6.37
CA MET A 146 5.41 -6.17 -5.47
C MET A 146 6.17 -5.03 -6.14
N ALA A 147 6.66 -5.25 -7.36
CA ALA A 147 7.39 -4.24 -8.13
C ALA A 147 6.54 -3.00 -8.42
N TYR A 148 5.23 -3.15 -8.59
CA TYR A 148 4.32 -2.01 -8.71
C TYR A 148 4.46 -1.04 -7.52
N LEU A 149 4.57 -1.55 -6.31
CA LEU A 149 4.74 -0.73 -5.11
C LEU A 149 6.16 -0.18 -4.99
N THR A 150 7.17 -1.02 -5.15
CA THR A 150 8.56 -0.61 -4.95
C THR A 150 9.10 0.31 -6.05
N SER A 151 8.40 0.42 -7.19
CA SER A 151 8.74 1.32 -8.30
C SER A 151 8.02 2.67 -8.25
N GLN A 152 7.27 2.97 -7.18
CA GLN A 152 6.61 4.28 -7.05
C GLN A 152 7.64 5.40 -6.80
N LYS A 153 7.26 6.64 -7.13
CA LYS A 153 8.16 7.81 -6.98
C LYS A 153 8.48 8.13 -5.54
N ASN A 154 7.51 8.03 -4.64
CA ASN A 154 7.75 8.19 -3.20
C ASN A 154 8.26 6.88 -2.59
N PRO A 155 9.01 6.90 -1.48
CA PRO A 155 9.47 5.70 -0.82
C PRO A 155 8.29 4.81 -0.37
N THR A 156 8.28 3.55 -0.79
CA THR A 156 7.25 2.59 -0.40
C THR A 156 7.86 1.35 0.25
N ILE A 157 7.16 0.81 1.23
CA ILE A 157 7.56 -0.39 1.97
C ILE A 157 6.39 -1.37 1.93
N ALA A 158 6.53 -2.46 1.18
CA ALA A 158 5.49 -3.47 1.10
C ALA A 158 5.57 -4.42 2.31
N ILE A 159 4.49 -4.48 3.11
CA ILE A 159 4.38 -5.40 4.26
C ILE A 159 3.88 -6.75 3.75
N ALA A 160 4.82 -7.59 3.33
CA ALA A 160 4.53 -8.91 2.82
C ALA A 160 4.63 -9.98 3.91
N GLY A 161 3.77 -10.98 3.85
CA GLY A 161 3.80 -12.14 4.72
C GLY A 161 3.20 -13.35 4.05
N SER A 162 3.77 -14.51 4.32
CA SER A 162 3.28 -15.79 3.83
C SER A 162 3.49 -16.88 4.88
N SER A 163 2.65 -17.91 4.83
CA SER A 163 2.80 -19.13 5.63
C SER A 163 3.61 -20.21 4.93
N ARG A 164 4.04 -20.00 3.68
CA ARG A 164 4.78 -20.98 2.87
C ARG A 164 6.04 -20.35 2.27
N ILE A 165 7.13 -21.10 2.28
CA ILE A 165 8.44 -20.64 1.77
C ILE A 165 8.37 -20.31 0.29
N GLU A 166 7.69 -21.14 -0.52
CA GLU A 166 7.56 -20.94 -1.96
C GLU A 166 6.91 -19.59 -2.28
N GLN A 167 5.89 -19.21 -1.50
CA GLN A 167 5.19 -17.93 -1.70
C GLN A 167 6.06 -16.74 -1.31
N ILE A 168 6.85 -16.83 -0.25
CA ILE A 168 7.72 -15.71 0.12
C ILE A 168 8.88 -15.59 -0.88
N THR A 169 9.42 -16.71 -1.39
CA THR A 169 10.45 -16.71 -2.42
C THR A 169 9.92 -16.05 -3.71
N GLU A 170 8.72 -16.41 -4.14
CA GLU A 170 8.07 -15.79 -5.30
C GLU A 170 7.85 -14.27 -5.09
N THR A 171 7.43 -13.89 -3.89
CA THR A 171 7.23 -12.49 -3.51
C THR A 171 8.54 -11.71 -3.55
N LEU A 172 9.61 -12.27 -3.00
CA LEU A 172 10.94 -11.65 -2.99
C LEU A 172 11.55 -11.53 -4.39
N GLY A 173 11.14 -12.37 -5.34
CA GLY A 173 11.50 -12.22 -6.76
C GLY A 173 11.10 -10.89 -7.38
N GLY A 174 10.16 -10.16 -6.77
CA GLY A 174 9.79 -8.79 -7.18
C GLY A 174 10.58 -7.68 -6.47
N ALA A 175 11.42 -8.00 -5.49
CA ALA A 175 12.12 -7.00 -4.69
C ALA A 175 13.17 -6.22 -5.51
N ASP A 176 13.83 -6.91 -6.43
CA ASP A 176 14.85 -6.33 -7.32
C ASP A 176 14.29 -5.92 -8.70
N LEU A 177 13.00 -6.18 -8.94
CA LEU A 177 12.33 -5.81 -10.18
C LEU A 177 11.92 -4.33 -10.11
N THR A 178 12.37 -3.55 -11.07
CA THR A 178 11.93 -2.17 -11.25
C THR A 178 11.04 -2.07 -12.48
N LEU A 179 9.81 -1.61 -12.31
CA LEU A 179 8.91 -1.26 -13.40
C LEU A 179 9.24 0.14 -13.90
N THR A 180 9.22 0.31 -15.22
CA THR A 180 9.39 1.63 -15.85
C THR A 180 8.16 2.50 -15.62
N GLU A 181 8.27 3.82 -15.83
CA GLU A 181 7.13 4.72 -15.78
C GLU A 181 6.03 4.31 -16.80
N GLU A 182 6.42 3.82 -17.99
CA GLU A 182 5.51 3.28 -19.00
C GLU A 182 4.74 2.06 -18.47
N ASP A 183 5.42 1.16 -17.75
CA ASP A 183 4.80 -0.02 -17.14
C ASP A 183 3.79 0.37 -16.05
N LEU A 184 4.14 1.34 -15.23
CA LEU A 184 3.24 1.85 -14.19
C LEU A 184 2.00 2.50 -14.81
N LEU A 185 2.17 3.33 -15.83
CA LEU A 185 1.06 3.94 -16.59
C LEU A 185 0.19 2.89 -17.29
N PHE A 186 0.80 1.87 -17.89
CA PHE A 186 0.07 0.76 -18.52
C PHE A 186 -0.81 0.01 -17.51
N LEU A 187 -0.35 -0.19 -16.29
CA LEU A 187 -1.14 -0.83 -15.24
C LEU A 187 -2.26 0.09 -14.72
N GLN A 188 -2.07 1.41 -14.74
CA GLN A 188 -3.02 2.38 -14.22
C GLN A 188 -4.07 2.86 -15.25
N SER A 189 -3.82 2.68 -16.53
CA SER A 189 -4.75 3.04 -17.63
C SER A 189 -5.96 2.04 -17.74
#